data_668dc070e9138f6271575b293ae74255
#
_entry.id   668dc070e9138f6271575b293ae74255
#
_cell.length_a   1.000
_cell.length_b   1.000
_cell.length_c   1.000
_cell.angle_alpha   90.00
_cell.angle_beta   90.00
_cell.angle_gamma   90.00
#
_symmetry.space_group_name_H-M   'P 1'
#
loop_
_entity.id
_entity.type
_entity.pdbx_description
1 polymer ?
#
loop_
_entity_poly.entity_id
_entity_poly.type
_entity_poly.pdbx_seq_one_letter_code
_entity_poly.pdbx_strand_id
1 'polypeptide(L)'
;MMNIEYFNCGGYALETYEWFEFYTKEDNEEVKSIFEELKLNKNDEGLRERIIYQVESGYFSDINIQKYCVIELLKRTPRLRPILNYHELRKNEYGVALRFGEDDFHFVKYKNHKFSHKRGELKPIELPDEYKGWLGERANDQRYYSKIYRFAMRTADKN
;
A
#
# COMPACT_ATOMS: atom_id res chain seq x y z
N MET A 1 23.60 -3.70 -9.63
CA MET A 1 23.21 -3.99 -8.22
C MET A 1 22.42 -2.82 -7.66
N MET A 2 21.21 -3.09 -7.21
CA MET A 2 20.37 -2.02 -6.66
C MET A 2 20.80 -1.65 -5.24
N ASN A 3 20.86 -0.34 -4.98
CA ASN A 3 21.16 0.14 -3.64
C ASN A 3 19.90 0.07 -2.79
N ILE A 4 19.93 -0.71 -1.71
CA ILE A 4 18.78 -0.91 -0.82
C ILE A 4 18.33 0.37 -0.12
N GLU A 5 19.14 1.41 -0.10
CA GLU A 5 18.78 2.71 0.49
C GLU A 5 17.84 3.53 -0.40
N TYR A 6 17.71 3.18 -1.68
CA TYR A 6 16.93 3.95 -2.65
C TYR A 6 15.47 3.53 -2.76
N PHE A 7 15.05 2.47 -2.07
CA PHE A 7 13.66 2.04 -2.05
C PHE A 7 13.22 1.60 -0.66
N ASN A 8 11.94 1.81 -0.39
CA ASN A 8 11.34 1.46 0.90
C ASN A 8 10.45 0.20 0.78
N CYS A 9 9.62 -0.04 1.81
CA CYS A 9 8.72 -1.19 1.83
C CYS A 9 7.81 -1.27 0.60
N GLY A 10 7.29 -0.14 0.13
CA GLY A 10 6.43 -0.11 -1.06
C GLY A 10 7.20 -0.42 -2.33
N GLY A 11 8.37 0.17 -2.51
CA GLY A 11 9.21 -0.13 -3.66
C GLY A 11 9.64 -1.60 -3.69
N TYR A 12 9.89 -2.18 -2.54
CA TYR A 12 10.18 -3.60 -2.42
C TYR A 12 8.98 -4.48 -2.76
N ALA A 13 7.83 -4.23 -2.12
CA ALA A 13 6.64 -5.06 -2.30
C ALA A 13 6.07 -4.99 -3.73
N LEU A 14 6.11 -3.80 -4.35
CA LEU A 14 5.61 -3.59 -5.71
C LEU A 14 6.65 -3.90 -6.78
N GLU A 15 7.87 -4.22 -6.39
CA GLU A 15 9.00 -4.53 -7.28
C GLU A 15 9.31 -3.39 -8.27
N THR A 16 9.07 -2.15 -7.85
CA THR A 16 9.48 -0.96 -8.60
C THR A 16 10.90 -0.54 -8.24
N TYR A 17 11.35 -0.89 -7.03
CA TYR A 17 12.66 -0.57 -6.48
C TYR A 17 12.94 0.93 -6.47
N GLU A 18 11.87 1.69 -6.21
CA GLU A 18 11.91 3.14 -6.03
C GLU A 18 11.33 3.47 -4.65
N TRP A 19 11.60 4.66 -4.14
CA TRP A 19 11.01 5.11 -2.89
C TRP A 19 9.53 5.41 -3.12
N PHE A 20 8.66 4.69 -2.43
CA PHE A 20 7.21 4.79 -2.62
C PHE A 20 6.63 5.86 -1.70
N GLU A 21 5.80 6.73 -2.25
CA GLU A 21 4.96 7.67 -1.52
C GLU A 21 3.61 7.80 -2.22
N PHE A 22 2.56 8.11 -1.46
CA PHE A 22 1.25 8.37 -2.04
C PHE A 22 1.21 9.76 -2.68
N TYR A 23 0.59 9.88 -3.85
CA TYR A 23 0.47 11.16 -4.55
C TYR A 23 -0.72 11.97 -4.04
N THR A 24 -0.54 13.29 -3.91
CA THR A 24 -1.55 14.18 -3.38
C THR A 24 -1.66 15.51 -4.14
N LYS A 25 -1.01 15.65 -5.29
CA LYS A 25 -1.01 16.92 -6.03
C LYS A 25 -2.39 17.20 -6.59
N GLU A 26 -3.03 18.28 -6.14
CA GLU A 26 -4.38 18.69 -6.54
C GLU A 26 -4.56 18.92 -8.04
N ASP A 27 -3.51 19.36 -8.73
CA ASP A 27 -3.53 19.60 -10.17
C ASP A 27 -3.42 18.31 -10.99
N ASN A 28 -3.27 17.16 -10.33
CA ASN A 28 -3.18 15.89 -11.00
C ASN A 28 -4.58 15.35 -11.30
N GLU A 29 -4.85 15.00 -12.55
CA GLU A 29 -6.15 14.46 -12.98
C GLU A 29 -6.51 13.17 -12.26
N GLU A 30 -5.53 12.32 -11.95
CA GLU A 30 -5.76 11.09 -11.19
C GLU A 30 -6.25 11.39 -9.77
N VAL A 31 -5.67 12.39 -9.12
CA VAL A 31 -6.10 12.81 -7.77
C VAL A 31 -7.54 13.32 -7.81
N LYS A 32 -7.89 14.13 -8.80
CA LYS A 32 -9.28 14.60 -8.98
C LYS A 32 -10.23 13.43 -9.18
N SER A 33 -9.85 12.46 -10.01
CA SER A 33 -10.63 11.25 -10.25
C SER A 33 -10.84 10.45 -8.97
N ILE A 34 -9.85 10.39 -8.09
CA ILE A 34 -9.98 9.70 -6.79
C ILE A 34 -11.06 10.37 -5.93
N PHE A 35 -11.05 11.68 -5.86
CA PHE A 35 -12.07 12.40 -5.07
C PHE A 35 -13.47 12.19 -5.63
N GLU A 36 -13.64 12.11 -6.95
CA GLU A 36 -14.91 11.76 -7.57
C GLU A 36 -15.34 10.35 -7.20
N GLU A 37 -14.41 9.39 -7.22
CA GLU A 37 -14.69 8.00 -6.87
C GLU A 37 -15.06 7.85 -5.40
N LEU A 38 -14.48 8.66 -4.51
CA LEU A 38 -14.85 8.71 -3.10
C LEU A 38 -16.24 9.34 -2.89
N LYS A 39 -16.87 9.86 -3.96
CA LYS A 39 -18.20 10.49 -3.94
C LYS A 39 -18.27 11.67 -2.97
N LEU A 40 -17.19 12.42 -2.84
CA LEU A 40 -17.18 13.65 -2.08
C LEU A 40 -17.88 14.73 -2.88
N ASN A 41 -18.94 15.31 -2.34
CA ASN A 41 -19.67 16.38 -3.03
C ASN A 41 -18.98 17.74 -2.80
N LYS A 42 -19.53 18.80 -3.42
CA LYS A 42 -18.96 20.15 -3.30
C LYS A 42 -18.90 20.67 -1.86
N ASN A 43 -19.79 20.18 -1.00
CA ASN A 43 -19.81 20.60 0.41
C ASN A 43 -18.70 19.94 1.22
N ASP A 44 -17.97 18.98 0.63
CA ASP A 44 -16.90 18.24 1.29
C ASP A 44 -15.50 18.80 0.97
N GLU A 45 -15.40 20.06 0.47
CA GLU A 45 -14.09 20.67 0.15
C GLU A 45 -13.13 20.65 1.35
N GLY A 46 -13.63 20.94 2.52
CA GLY A 46 -12.80 20.87 3.73
C GLY A 46 -12.26 19.46 4.01
N LEU A 47 -13.01 18.42 3.65
CA LEU A 47 -12.55 17.04 3.78
C LEU A 47 -11.44 16.73 2.76
N ARG A 48 -11.58 17.22 1.51
CA ARG A 48 -10.52 17.05 0.51
C ARG A 48 -9.21 17.67 0.97
N GLU A 49 -9.26 18.92 1.43
CA GLU A 49 -8.08 19.62 1.93
C GLU A 49 -7.46 18.87 3.11
N ARG A 50 -8.27 18.36 4.01
CA ARG A 50 -7.80 17.58 5.15
C ARG A 50 -7.11 16.29 4.71
N ILE A 51 -7.70 15.56 3.74
CA ILE A 51 -7.10 14.34 3.21
C ILE A 51 -5.72 14.65 2.63
N ILE A 52 -5.64 15.65 1.76
CA ILE A 52 -4.37 16.03 1.13
C ILE A 52 -3.34 16.40 2.19
N TYR A 53 -3.72 17.27 3.12
CA TYR A 53 -2.82 17.72 4.19
C TYR A 53 -2.31 16.54 5.03
N GLN A 54 -3.19 15.62 5.43
CA GLN A 54 -2.80 14.52 6.29
C GLN A 54 -1.93 13.49 5.56
N VAL A 55 -2.22 13.21 4.29
CA VAL A 55 -1.37 12.31 3.49
C VAL A 55 0.02 12.91 3.30
N GLU A 56 0.12 14.20 2.97
CA GLU A 56 1.41 14.88 2.83
C GLU A 56 2.18 14.93 4.16
N SER A 57 1.46 15.05 5.26
CA SER A 57 2.06 15.09 6.61
C SER A 57 2.33 13.71 7.20
N GLY A 58 1.92 12.65 6.52
CA GLY A 58 2.18 11.28 6.95
C GLY A 58 1.22 10.76 8.01
N TYR A 59 -0.02 11.24 8.07
CA TYR A 59 -1.03 10.77 9.03
C TYR A 59 -2.09 9.92 8.35
N PHE A 60 -2.19 8.64 8.71
CA PHE A 60 -2.99 7.64 8.02
C PHE A 60 -4.08 6.96 8.88
N SER A 61 -4.37 7.47 10.06
CA SER A 61 -5.32 6.82 10.98
C SER A 61 -6.79 6.90 10.55
N ASP A 62 -7.16 7.91 9.76
CA ASP A 62 -8.53 8.14 9.31
C ASP A 62 -8.89 7.20 8.15
N ILE A 63 -10.06 6.58 8.23
CA ILE A 63 -10.52 5.62 7.21
C ILE A 63 -10.68 6.27 5.82
N ASN A 64 -11.07 7.53 5.74
CA ASN A 64 -11.19 8.22 4.46
C ASN A 64 -9.85 8.45 3.80
N ILE A 65 -8.82 8.71 4.60
CA ILE A 65 -7.44 8.83 4.13
C ILE A 65 -6.93 7.50 3.62
N GLN A 66 -7.22 6.42 4.34
CA GLN A 66 -6.84 5.07 3.91
C GLN A 66 -7.53 4.70 2.58
N LYS A 67 -8.81 5.00 2.44
CA LYS A 67 -9.55 4.78 1.19
C LYS A 67 -8.93 5.56 0.04
N TYR A 68 -8.57 6.83 0.28
CA TYR A 68 -7.87 7.64 -0.72
C TYR A 68 -6.57 6.95 -1.16
N CYS A 69 -5.76 6.52 -0.21
CA CYS A 69 -4.48 5.88 -0.48
C CYS A 69 -4.63 4.57 -1.28
N VAL A 70 -5.63 3.75 -0.92
CA VAL A 70 -5.88 2.49 -1.64
C VAL A 70 -6.30 2.75 -3.08
N ILE A 71 -7.21 3.69 -3.31
CA ILE A 71 -7.68 4.04 -4.66
C ILE A 71 -6.51 4.61 -5.48
N GLU A 72 -5.71 5.50 -4.89
CA GLU A 72 -4.55 6.08 -5.55
C GLU A 72 -3.56 5.00 -5.96
N LEU A 73 -3.27 4.07 -5.06
CA LEU A 73 -2.38 2.95 -5.33
C LEU A 73 -2.89 2.10 -6.52
N LEU A 74 -4.18 1.76 -6.52
CA LEU A 74 -4.77 0.95 -7.61
C LEU A 74 -4.74 1.67 -8.95
N LYS A 75 -5.00 2.98 -8.97
CA LYS A 75 -4.97 3.76 -10.22
C LYS A 75 -3.55 3.89 -10.76
N ARG A 76 -2.57 4.06 -9.88
CA ARG A 76 -1.17 4.21 -10.27
C ARG A 76 -0.52 2.89 -10.67
N THR A 77 -1.05 1.77 -10.20
CA THR A 77 -0.45 0.45 -10.39
C THR A 77 -1.42 -0.49 -11.09
N PRO A 78 -1.54 -0.41 -12.44
CA PRO A 78 -2.54 -1.21 -13.17
C PRO A 78 -2.43 -2.72 -13.04
N ARG A 79 -1.25 -3.23 -12.68
CA ARG A 79 -1.03 -4.66 -12.47
C ARG A 79 -1.51 -5.15 -11.09
N LEU A 80 -1.97 -4.22 -10.24
CA LEU A 80 -2.43 -4.51 -8.90
C LEU A 80 -3.96 -4.58 -8.87
N ARG A 81 -4.50 -5.61 -8.23
CA ARG A 81 -5.96 -5.74 -8.03
C ARG A 81 -6.26 -6.11 -6.58
N PRO A 82 -7.37 -5.64 -6.01
CA PRO A 82 -7.73 -6.02 -4.64
C PRO A 82 -8.20 -7.47 -4.57
N ILE A 83 -7.84 -8.14 -3.47
CA ILE A 83 -8.29 -9.50 -3.15
C ILE A 83 -8.70 -9.56 -1.68
N LEU A 84 -9.51 -10.57 -1.33
CA LEU A 84 -9.92 -10.80 0.05
C LEU A 84 -8.93 -11.72 0.79
N ASN A 85 -8.34 -12.67 0.08
CA ASN A 85 -7.35 -13.57 0.66
C ASN A 85 -6.40 -14.09 -0.42
N TYR A 86 -5.29 -14.70 0.00
CA TYR A 86 -4.25 -15.14 -0.93
C TYR A 86 -4.62 -16.38 -1.75
N HIS A 87 -5.74 -17.03 -1.45
CA HIS A 87 -6.25 -18.12 -2.30
C HIS A 87 -6.73 -17.63 -3.66
N GLU A 88 -6.97 -16.32 -3.78
CA GLU A 88 -7.39 -15.70 -5.04
C GLU A 88 -6.24 -15.40 -5.99
N LEU A 89 -5.00 -15.62 -5.57
CA LEU A 89 -3.82 -15.37 -6.41
C LEU A 89 -3.84 -16.30 -7.62
N ARG A 90 -3.60 -15.71 -8.78
CA ARG A 90 -3.46 -16.43 -10.04
C ARG A 90 -2.00 -16.82 -10.27
N LYS A 91 -1.76 -17.67 -11.27
CA LYS A 91 -0.43 -18.24 -11.56
C LYS A 91 0.69 -17.19 -11.70
N ASN A 92 0.39 -16.06 -12.33
CA ASN A 92 1.38 -15.01 -12.57
C ASN A 92 1.24 -13.85 -11.61
N GLU A 93 0.79 -14.12 -10.39
CA GLU A 93 0.58 -13.10 -9.37
C GLU A 93 1.27 -13.47 -8.07
N TYR A 94 1.63 -12.45 -7.31
CA TYR A 94 2.06 -12.60 -5.93
C TYR A 94 1.24 -11.66 -5.04
N GLY A 95 1.27 -11.91 -3.74
CA GLY A 95 0.46 -11.14 -2.79
C GLY A 95 1.19 -9.89 -2.29
N VAL A 96 0.41 -8.84 -2.08
CA VAL A 96 0.86 -7.60 -1.45
C VAL A 96 -0.13 -7.27 -0.36
N ALA A 97 0.35 -7.00 0.85
CA ALA A 97 -0.47 -6.51 1.95
C ALA A 97 -0.03 -5.10 2.31
N LEU A 98 -1.01 -4.25 2.57
CA LEU A 98 -0.80 -2.87 3.01
C LEU A 98 -1.56 -2.66 4.30
N ARG A 99 -0.90 -2.06 5.27
CA ARG A 99 -1.52 -1.68 6.53
C ARG A 99 -1.06 -0.30 6.94
N PHE A 100 -1.96 0.44 7.58
CA PHE A 100 -1.69 1.82 8.01
C PHE A 100 -1.62 1.89 9.53
N GLY A 101 -0.76 2.77 10.02
CA GLY A 101 -0.74 3.22 11.40
C GLY A 101 -1.18 4.67 11.50
N GLU A 102 -0.90 5.30 12.62
CA GLU A 102 -1.20 6.73 12.82
C GLU A 102 -0.34 7.61 11.90
N ASP A 103 0.95 7.35 11.88
CA ASP A 103 1.95 8.20 11.23
C ASP A 103 2.78 7.49 10.16
N ASP A 104 2.37 6.30 9.73
CA ASP A 104 3.13 5.53 8.75
C ASP A 104 2.25 4.47 8.09
N PHE A 105 2.74 3.93 7.00
CA PHE A 105 2.16 2.77 6.32
C PHE A 105 3.24 1.72 6.12
N HIS A 106 2.82 0.47 5.90
CA HIS A 106 3.77 -0.60 5.65
C HIS A 106 3.21 -1.62 4.69
N PHE A 107 4.09 -2.08 3.79
CA PHE A 107 3.79 -3.12 2.81
C PHE A 107 4.51 -4.41 3.19
N VAL A 108 3.85 -5.54 2.95
CA VAL A 108 4.43 -6.87 3.08
C VAL A 108 4.21 -7.60 1.76
N LYS A 109 5.23 -8.31 1.30
CA LYS A 109 5.18 -9.13 0.08
C LYS A 109 4.93 -10.59 0.46
N TYR A 110 4.02 -11.24 -0.27
CA TYR A 110 3.77 -12.67 -0.16
C TYR A 110 4.08 -13.34 -1.50
N LYS A 111 5.20 -14.03 -1.58
CA LYS A 111 5.68 -14.63 -2.83
C LYS A 111 6.35 -15.97 -2.51
N ASN A 112 6.06 -17.00 -3.32
CA ASN A 112 6.60 -18.35 -3.12
C ASN A 112 6.29 -18.91 -1.71
N HIS A 113 5.06 -18.67 -1.23
CA HIS A 113 4.57 -19.10 0.08
C HIS A 113 5.33 -18.50 1.27
N LYS A 114 6.02 -17.37 1.05
CA LYS A 114 6.80 -16.70 2.09
C LYS A 114 6.43 -15.24 2.18
N PHE A 115 6.36 -14.74 3.40
CA PHE A 115 6.18 -13.32 3.67
C PHE A 115 7.53 -12.66 3.86
N SER A 116 7.70 -11.49 3.27
CA SER A 116 8.91 -10.69 3.41
C SER A 116 8.56 -9.20 3.38
N HIS A 117 9.42 -8.39 3.97
CA HIS A 117 9.25 -6.95 3.94
C HIS A 117 10.60 -6.23 4.00
N LYS A 118 10.55 -4.92 3.75
CA LYS A 118 11.70 -4.03 3.89
C LYS A 118 11.29 -2.84 4.73
N ARG A 119 11.97 -2.60 5.84
CA ARG A 119 11.71 -1.45 6.71
C ARG A 119 12.59 -0.28 6.28
N GLY A 120 12.01 0.67 5.53
CA GLY A 120 12.73 1.86 5.07
C GLY A 120 14.02 1.51 4.35
N GLU A 121 15.13 2.01 4.86
CA GLU A 121 16.47 1.80 4.28
C GLU A 121 17.10 0.46 4.64
N LEU A 122 16.48 -0.31 5.54
CA LEU A 122 17.02 -1.56 6.00
C LEU A 122 16.92 -2.66 4.95
N LYS A 123 17.77 -3.69 5.07
CA LYS A 123 17.76 -4.84 4.17
C LYS A 123 16.42 -5.57 4.21
N PRO A 124 15.91 -6.07 3.06
CA PRO A 124 14.73 -6.93 3.06
C PRO A 124 14.96 -8.18 3.90
N ILE A 125 13.94 -8.58 4.65
CA ILE A 125 13.98 -9.78 5.48
C ILE A 125 12.73 -10.61 5.29
N GLU A 126 12.86 -11.93 5.46
CA GLU A 126 11.73 -12.85 5.52
C GLU A 126 11.09 -12.73 6.89
N LEU A 127 9.76 -12.66 6.94
CA LEU A 127 9.03 -12.58 8.20
C LEU A 127 8.92 -13.96 8.83
N PRO A 128 9.06 -14.08 10.16
CA PRO A 128 8.84 -15.34 10.86
C PRO A 128 7.41 -15.85 10.67
N ASP A 129 7.24 -17.18 10.68
CA ASP A 129 5.93 -17.82 10.52
C ASP A 129 4.90 -17.35 11.55
N GLU A 130 5.34 -16.99 12.74
CA GLU A 130 4.48 -16.49 13.81
C GLU A 130 3.77 -15.18 13.47
N TYR A 131 4.37 -14.38 12.60
CA TYR A 131 3.73 -13.15 12.10
C TYR A 131 2.72 -13.42 11.00
N LYS A 132 2.90 -14.49 10.24
CA LYS A 132 2.07 -14.87 9.08
C LYS A 132 1.78 -13.69 8.15
N GLY A 133 2.71 -12.73 8.07
CA GLY A 133 2.62 -11.58 7.18
C GLY A 133 1.30 -10.83 7.28
N TRP A 134 0.75 -10.68 8.47
CA TRP A 134 -0.56 -10.09 8.69
C TRP A 134 -1.69 -10.90 8.03
N LEU A 135 -1.62 -12.24 8.04
CA LEU A 135 -2.71 -13.07 7.56
C LEU A 135 -4.00 -12.87 8.39
N GLY A 136 -3.85 -12.50 9.66
CA GLY A 136 -4.97 -12.17 10.54
C GLY A 136 -4.82 -10.77 11.10
N GLU A 137 -5.92 -10.20 11.57
CA GLU A 137 -5.95 -8.85 12.15
C GLU A 137 -5.19 -8.74 13.47
N ARG A 138 -4.74 -9.87 14.01
CA ARG A 138 -4.01 -9.96 15.27
C ARG A 138 -2.50 -10.04 15.10
N ALA A 139 -1.97 -9.74 13.92
CA ALA A 139 -0.52 -9.62 13.79
C ALA A 139 -0.04 -8.55 14.77
N ASN A 140 0.92 -8.92 15.62
CA ASN A 140 1.40 -8.13 16.75
C ASN A 140 2.20 -6.89 16.34
N ASP A 141 1.76 -6.16 15.33
CA ASP A 141 2.40 -4.91 14.99
C ASP A 141 1.49 -3.77 15.43
N GLN A 142 1.71 -3.29 16.65
CA GLN A 142 0.92 -2.22 17.25
C GLN A 142 1.05 -0.90 16.49
N ARG A 143 2.08 -0.75 15.67
CA ARG A 143 2.30 0.46 14.88
C ARG A 143 1.33 0.55 13.71
N TYR A 144 0.99 -0.60 13.10
CA TYR A 144 0.13 -0.67 11.91
C TYR A 144 -1.16 -1.39 12.27
N TYR A 145 -2.13 -0.65 12.78
CA TYR A 145 -3.33 -1.22 13.41
C TYR A 145 -4.59 -1.13 12.56
N SER A 146 -4.52 -0.57 11.35
CA SER A 146 -5.68 -0.57 10.44
C SER A 146 -6.04 -1.99 10.01
N LYS A 147 -7.19 -2.15 9.36
CA LYS A 147 -7.46 -3.41 8.67
C LYS A 147 -6.38 -3.67 7.62
N ILE A 148 -6.21 -4.92 7.24
CA ILE A 148 -5.23 -5.31 6.22
C ILE A 148 -5.88 -5.16 4.85
N TYR A 149 -5.24 -4.41 3.96
CA TYR A 149 -5.62 -4.29 2.56
C TYR A 149 -4.77 -5.25 1.76
N ARG A 150 -5.40 -6.23 1.10
CA ARG A 150 -4.70 -7.27 0.35
C ARG A 150 -4.88 -7.08 -1.14
N PHE A 151 -3.82 -7.33 -1.88
CA PHE A 151 -3.79 -7.17 -3.33
C PHE A 151 -3.06 -8.34 -3.97
N ALA A 152 -3.42 -8.61 -5.22
CA ALA A 152 -2.66 -9.47 -6.11
C ALA A 152 -1.89 -8.58 -7.08
N MET A 153 -0.60 -8.78 -7.18
CA MET A 153 0.27 -8.07 -8.11
C MET A 153 0.66 -9.00 -9.25
N ARG A 154 0.32 -8.63 -10.49
CA ARG A 154 0.74 -9.41 -11.66
C ARG A 154 2.23 -9.19 -11.89
N THR A 155 2.98 -10.28 -12.02
CA THR A 155 4.41 -10.19 -12.33
C THR A 155 4.62 -9.60 -13.71
N ALA A 156 5.75 -8.92 -13.90
CA ALA A 156 6.11 -8.40 -15.20
C ALA A 156 6.36 -9.57 -16.15
N ASP A 157 5.82 -9.48 -17.39
CA ASP A 157 6.11 -10.48 -18.42
C ASP A 157 7.60 -10.45 -18.76
N LYS A 158 8.24 -11.60 -18.65
CA LYS A 158 9.61 -11.75 -19.11
C LYS A 158 9.57 -12.18 -20.56
N ASN A 159 9.84 -11.26 -21.41
CA ASN A 159 10.07 -11.58 -22.82
C ASN A 159 11.51 -12.03 -23.02
#